data_703e9d945c9a15a753ede77d64e9077f
#
_entry.id   703e9d945c9a15a753ede77d64e9077f
#
_cell.length_a   1.000
_cell.length_b   1.000
_cell.length_c   1.000
_cell.angle_alpha   90.00
_cell.angle_beta   90.00
_cell.angle_gamma   90.00
#
_symmetry.space_group_name_H-M   'P 1'
#
loop_
_entity.id
_entity.type
_entity.pdbx_description
1 polymer ?
#
loop_
_entity_poly.entity_id
_entity_poly.type
_entity_poly.pdbx_seq_one_letter_code
_entity_poly.pdbx_strand_id
1 'polypeptide(L)'
;MKSSSFLNVVLAAALLCVSVRLATVSEEKAVEKTGGTSAEVYQNIMTRSSVREYLDTSISDSQIDTLLHAGMAAPTAVNRQPWHLVVVRDRSLLQQIAGLCPNASMAKDAPLAIVPCGDMSKYEEGEDGLRGFWPQDLSAVTENILLQAHAMGLGAVWTGTYPSEERYKAMSQLLRLPANLVPFCTIVIGYPKGDQQPKDKWDESKVTYDMGK
;
A
#
# COMPACT_ATOMS: atom_id res chain seq x y z
N MET A 1 -30.78 -62.93 -2.17
CA MET A 1 -30.70 -61.81 -1.20
C MET A 1 -29.28 -61.23 -0.97
N LYS A 2 -28.18 -61.77 -1.51
CA LYS A 2 -26.81 -61.22 -1.30
C LYS A 2 -26.36 -60.17 -2.32
N SER A 3 -27.03 -60.04 -3.46
CA SER A 3 -26.62 -59.07 -4.52
C SER A 3 -26.98 -57.61 -4.19
N SER A 4 -28.10 -57.37 -3.50
CA SER A 4 -28.57 -56.00 -3.18
C SER A 4 -27.67 -55.29 -2.13
N SER A 5 -27.13 -56.04 -1.14
CA SER A 5 -26.24 -55.48 -0.14
C SER A 5 -24.88 -55.03 -0.70
N PHE A 6 -24.34 -55.75 -1.67
CA PHE A 6 -23.06 -55.43 -2.29
C PHE A 6 -23.20 -54.16 -3.15
N LEU A 7 -24.30 -54.03 -3.90
CA LEU A 7 -24.57 -52.82 -4.68
C LEU A 7 -24.73 -51.59 -3.84
N ASN A 8 -25.40 -51.70 -2.68
CA ASN A 8 -25.58 -50.58 -1.75
C ASN A 8 -24.24 -50.12 -1.09
N VAL A 9 -23.34 -51.04 -0.81
CA VAL A 9 -22.01 -50.72 -0.26
C VAL A 9 -21.14 -50.01 -1.31
N VAL A 10 -21.20 -50.45 -2.57
CA VAL A 10 -20.45 -49.80 -3.67
C VAL A 10 -21.02 -48.40 -3.96
N LEU A 11 -22.34 -48.21 -3.94
CA LEU A 11 -22.95 -46.88 -4.08
C LEU A 11 -22.61 -45.94 -2.93
N ALA A 12 -22.61 -46.43 -1.70
CA ALA A 12 -22.23 -45.63 -0.53
C ALA A 12 -20.75 -45.20 -0.59
N ALA A 13 -19.85 -46.09 -1.01
CA ALA A 13 -18.44 -45.78 -1.19
C ALA A 13 -18.21 -44.76 -2.32
N ALA A 14 -18.93 -44.89 -3.44
CA ALA A 14 -18.87 -43.93 -4.53
C ALA A 14 -19.38 -42.54 -4.13
N LEU A 15 -20.50 -42.48 -3.39
CA LEU A 15 -21.02 -41.21 -2.82
C LEU A 15 -20.06 -40.54 -1.85
N LEU A 16 -19.38 -41.33 -1.01
CA LEU A 16 -18.37 -40.82 -0.09
C LEU A 16 -17.17 -40.26 -0.85
N CYS A 17 -16.68 -40.92 -1.86
CA CYS A 17 -15.58 -40.44 -2.72
C CYS A 17 -15.96 -39.15 -3.48
N VAL A 18 -17.20 -39.03 -3.95
CA VAL A 18 -17.69 -37.81 -4.62
C VAL A 18 -17.83 -36.66 -3.64
N SER A 19 -18.33 -36.91 -2.42
CA SER A 19 -18.45 -35.88 -1.39
C SER A 19 -17.08 -35.37 -0.87
N VAL A 20 -16.09 -36.26 -0.73
CA VAL A 20 -14.72 -35.87 -0.38
C VAL A 20 -14.07 -35.05 -1.50
N ARG A 21 -14.25 -35.47 -2.77
CA ARG A 21 -13.75 -34.66 -3.90
C ARG A 21 -14.45 -33.31 -4.05
N LEU A 22 -15.74 -33.21 -3.78
CA LEU A 22 -16.46 -31.94 -3.78
C LEU A 22 -16.00 -31.03 -2.63
N ALA A 23 -15.70 -31.56 -1.46
CA ALA A 23 -15.16 -30.80 -0.36
C ALA A 23 -13.75 -30.25 -0.67
N THR A 24 -12.84 -31.10 -1.21
CA THR A 24 -11.49 -30.65 -1.59
C THR A 24 -11.50 -29.61 -2.71
N VAL A 25 -12.37 -29.79 -3.74
CA VAL A 25 -12.54 -28.80 -4.81
C VAL A 25 -13.17 -27.49 -4.29
N SER A 26 -14.01 -27.57 -3.25
CA SER A 26 -14.60 -26.39 -2.60
C SER A 26 -13.57 -25.63 -1.76
N GLU A 27 -12.65 -26.32 -1.08
CA GLU A 27 -11.54 -25.71 -0.35
C GLU A 27 -10.51 -25.08 -1.29
N GLU A 28 -10.13 -25.77 -2.39
CA GLU A 28 -9.26 -25.19 -3.42
C GLU A 28 -9.88 -23.93 -4.06
N LYS A 29 -11.19 -23.93 -4.37
CA LYS A 29 -11.88 -22.74 -4.88
C LYS A 29 -12.05 -21.61 -3.85
N ALA A 30 -12.08 -21.92 -2.56
CA ALA A 30 -12.12 -20.91 -1.50
C ALA A 30 -10.77 -20.21 -1.35
N VAL A 31 -9.66 -20.92 -1.59
CA VAL A 31 -8.29 -20.34 -1.60
C VAL A 31 -8.05 -19.53 -2.87
N GLU A 32 -8.60 -19.91 -4.02
CA GLU A 32 -8.48 -19.14 -5.28
C GLU A 32 -9.25 -17.80 -5.26
N LYS A 33 -10.14 -17.56 -4.32
CA LYS A 33 -10.98 -16.35 -4.28
C LYS A 33 -10.35 -15.15 -3.58
N THR A 34 -9.15 -15.26 -3.05
CA THR A 34 -8.45 -14.14 -2.39
C THR A 34 -7.15 -13.80 -3.11
N GLY A 35 -7.25 -13.02 -4.21
CA GLY A 35 -6.10 -12.28 -4.75
C GLY A 35 -4.99 -13.16 -5.33
N GLY A 36 -4.05 -12.57 -6.05
CA GLY A 36 -2.93 -13.23 -6.70
C GLY A 36 -2.19 -14.25 -5.83
N THR A 37 -1.47 -15.17 -6.46
CA THR A 37 -0.72 -16.22 -5.77
C THR A 37 0.29 -15.60 -4.78
N SER A 38 0.64 -16.31 -3.72
CA SER A 38 1.69 -15.90 -2.78
C SER A 38 2.98 -15.47 -3.49
N ALA A 39 3.29 -16.11 -4.63
CA ALA A 39 4.45 -15.78 -5.46
C ALA A 39 4.30 -14.38 -6.11
N GLU A 40 3.12 -14.00 -6.58
CA GLU A 40 2.89 -12.68 -7.19
C GLU A 40 3.02 -11.55 -6.17
N VAL A 41 2.45 -11.72 -4.97
CA VAL A 41 2.60 -10.75 -3.88
C VAL A 41 4.07 -10.60 -3.48
N TYR A 42 4.78 -11.71 -3.32
CA TYR A 42 6.20 -11.71 -2.99
C TYR A 42 7.01 -11.01 -4.07
N GLN A 43 6.80 -11.33 -5.34
CA GLN A 43 7.48 -10.69 -6.47
C GLN A 43 7.20 -9.17 -6.51
N ASN A 44 5.96 -8.74 -6.32
CA ASN A 44 5.61 -7.32 -6.30
C ASN A 44 6.39 -6.55 -5.21
N ILE A 45 6.52 -7.15 -4.02
CA ILE A 45 7.29 -6.56 -2.92
C ILE A 45 8.79 -6.51 -3.27
N MET A 46 9.36 -7.61 -3.79
CA MET A 46 10.79 -7.74 -4.04
C MET A 46 11.28 -6.90 -5.23
N THR A 47 10.41 -6.67 -6.22
CA THR A 47 10.78 -5.93 -7.44
C THR A 47 10.46 -4.44 -7.37
N ARG A 48 9.64 -3.99 -6.38
CA ARG A 48 9.37 -2.57 -6.21
C ARG A 48 10.66 -1.78 -5.94
N SER A 49 10.83 -0.70 -6.68
CA SER A 49 11.93 0.24 -6.50
C SER A 49 11.44 1.69 -6.39
N SER A 50 12.30 2.59 -5.92
CA SER A 50 12.00 4.03 -5.86
C SER A 50 12.31 4.68 -7.20
N VAL A 51 11.27 5.01 -7.96
CA VAL A 51 11.37 5.64 -9.29
C VAL A 51 11.40 7.16 -9.16
N ARG A 52 12.31 7.81 -9.89
CA ARG A 52 12.51 9.27 -9.83
C ARG A 52 12.55 9.94 -11.21
N GLU A 53 12.40 9.16 -12.27
CA GLU A 53 12.31 9.67 -13.63
C GLU A 53 11.02 9.15 -14.27
N TYR A 54 10.25 10.04 -14.86
CA TYR A 54 8.91 9.73 -15.35
C TYR A 54 8.74 10.14 -16.80
N LEU A 55 7.87 9.43 -17.51
CA LEU A 55 7.36 9.83 -18.81
C LEU A 55 6.30 10.93 -18.62
N ASP A 56 6.19 11.82 -19.58
CA ASP A 56 5.14 12.84 -19.64
C ASP A 56 3.81 12.20 -20.08
N THR A 57 3.28 11.33 -19.23
CA THR A 57 2.04 10.58 -19.48
C THR A 57 1.12 10.73 -18.27
N SER A 58 -0.11 11.15 -18.51
CA SER A 58 -1.10 11.34 -17.47
C SER A 58 -1.55 10.01 -16.84
N ILE A 59 -1.88 10.04 -15.55
CA ILE A 59 -2.49 8.93 -14.82
C ILE A 59 -4.01 9.15 -14.82
N SER A 60 -4.78 8.12 -15.15
CA SER A 60 -6.24 8.19 -15.22
C SER A 60 -6.87 8.28 -13.82
N ASP A 61 -8.09 8.84 -13.75
CA ASP A 61 -8.83 8.94 -12.49
C ASP A 61 -9.08 7.56 -11.86
N SER A 62 -9.39 6.53 -12.66
CA SER A 62 -9.55 5.17 -12.15
C SER A 62 -8.28 4.57 -11.56
N GLN A 63 -7.11 4.91 -12.10
CA GLN A 63 -5.84 4.50 -11.51
C GLN A 63 -5.58 5.22 -10.19
N ILE A 64 -5.88 6.52 -10.12
CA ILE A 64 -5.77 7.30 -8.88
C ILE A 64 -6.70 6.71 -7.81
N ASP A 65 -7.97 6.45 -8.15
CA ASP A 65 -8.93 5.83 -7.24
C ASP A 65 -8.42 4.48 -6.70
N THR A 66 -7.83 3.66 -7.55
CA THR A 66 -7.24 2.38 -7.14
C THR A 66 -6.10 2.57 -6.13
N LEU A 67 -5.24 3.56 -6.34
CA LEU A 67 -4.15 3.91 -5.40
C LEU A 67 -4.70 4.38 -4.05
N LEU A 68 -5.72 5.22 -4.06
CA LEU A 68 -6.35 5.73 -2.84
C LEU A 68 -7.03 4.61 -2.04
N HIS A 69 -7.77 3.72 -2.70
CA HIS A 69 -8.39 2.57 -2.06
C HIS A 69 -7.36 1.62 -1.45
N ALA A 70 -6.26 1.34 -2.17
CA ALA A 70 -5.18 0.52 -1.64
C ALA A 70 -4.54 1.15 -0.39
N GLY A 71 -4.28 2.46 -0.41
CA GLY A 71 -3.80 3.19 0.74
C GLY A 71 -4.74 3.07 1.94
N MET A 72 -6.02 3.34 1.75
CA MET A 72 -7.02 3.31 2.81
C MET A 72 -7.35 1.89 3.32
N ALA A 73 -6.88 0.83 2.65
CA ALA A 73 -6.96 -0.54 3.15
C ALA A 73 -5.90 -0.88 4.22
N ALA A 74 -5.01 0.05 4.56
CA ALA A 74 -3.98 -0.13 5.56
C ALA A 74 -4.59 -0.34 6.97
N PRO A 75 -3.95 -1.17 7.82
CA PRO A 75 -4.33 -1.24 9.23
C PRO A 75 -3.95 0.05 9.96
N THR A 76 -4.68 0.37 11.04
CA THR A 76 -4.35 1.50 11.93
C THR A 76 -4.51 1.12 13.38
N ALA A 77 -3.83 1.84 14.26
CA ALA A 77 -3.97 1.68 15.70
C ALA A 77 -5.46 1.86 16.07
N VAL A 78 -6.03 0.84 16.75
CA VAL A 78 -7.45 0.76 17.16
C VAL A 78 -8.47 1.14 16.07
N ASN A 79 -8.11 0.92 14.80
CA ASN A 79 -8.92 1.29 13.64
C ASN A 79 -9.28 2.80 13.59
N ARG A 80 -8.37 3.67 14.02
CA ARG A 80 -8.59 5.12 14.13
C ARG A 80 -8.68 5.81 12.77
N GLN A 81 -7.99 5.27 11.74
CA GLN A 81 -7.97 5.78 10.36
C GLN A 81 -7.62 7.28 10.30
N PRO A 82 -6.48 7.70 10.87
CA PRO A 82 -6.11 9.10 11.01
C PRO A 82 -5.45 9.65 9.75
N TRP A 83 -6.00 9.35 8.59
CA TRP A 83 -5.45 9.79 7.32
C TRP A 83 -6.37 10.74 6.57
N HIS A 84 -5.73 11.64 5.85
CA HIS A 84 -6.32 12.44 4.80
C HIS A 84 -5.37 12.46 3.62
N LEU A 85 -5.83 12.06 2.43
CA LEU A 85 -4.98 11.94 1.24
C LEU A 85 -5.22 13.14 0.32
N VAL A 86 -4.19 13.97 0.11
CA VAL A 86 -4.26 15.12 -0.81
C VAL A 86 -3.66 14.69 -2.15
N VAL A 87 -4.48 14.76 -3.21
CA VAL A 87 -4.07 14.43 -4.57
C VAL A 87 -3.68 15.70 -5.30
N VAL A 88 -2.46 15.77 -5.81
CA VAL A 88 -1.92 16.94 -6.52
C VAL A 88 -1.61 16.57 -7.98
N ARG A 89 -2.31 17.20 -8.91
CA ARG A 89 -2.14 17.05 -10.37
C ARG A 89 -1.79 18.38 -11.03
N ASP A 90 -2.00 19.49 -10.32
CA ASP A 90 -1.67 20.81 -10.82
C ASP A 90 -0.16 20.97 -10.99
N ARG A 91 0.27 21.29 -12.20
CA ARG A 91 1.69 21.40 -12.56
C ARG A 91 2.41 22.47 -11.75
N SER A 92 1.74 23.58 -11.43
CA SER A 92 2.34 24.66 -10.64
C SER A 92 2.56 24.22 -9.18
N LEU A 93 1.60 23.49 -8.61
CA LEU A 93 1.76 22.92 -7.26
C LEU A 93 2.86 21.86 -7.23
N LEU A 94 2.95 20.98 -8.23
CA LEU A 94 4.02 19.98 -8.34
C LEU A 94 5.41 20.65 -8.42
N GLN A 95 5.55 21.74 -9.16
CA GLN A 95 6.79 22.53 -9.23
C GLN A 95 7.13 23.16 -7.87
N GLN A 96 6.15 23.69 -7.15
CA GLN A 96 6.35 24.27 -5.83
C GLN A 96 6.71 23.21 -4.79
N ILE A 97 6.09 22.02 -4.82
CA ILE A 97 6.47 20.86 -3.99
C ILE A 97 7.93 20.47 -4.23
N ALA A 98 8.36 20.42 -5.49
CA ALA A 98 9.75 20.12 -5.86
C ALA A 98 10.73 21.16 -5.30
N GLY A 99 10.33 22.42 -5.22
CA GLY A 99 11.13 23.50 -4.63
C GLY A 99 11.21 23.47 -3.09
N LEU A 100 10.13 23.06 -2.44
CA LEU A 100 10.06 22.96 -0.97
C LEU A 100 10.85 21.77 -0.42
N CYS A 101 10.85 20.67 -1.13
CA CYS A 101 11.44 19.42 -0.67
C CYS A 101 12.52 18.96 -1.65
N PRO A 102 13.81 19.21 -1.39
CA PRO A 102 14.91 18.82 -2.29
C PRO A 102 14.89 17.34 -2.68
N ASN A 103 14.46 16.48 -1.73
CA ASN A 103 14.31 15.04 -1.97
C ASN A 103 13.07 14.70 -2.84
N ALA A 104 12.21 15.66 -3.14
CA ALA A 104 11.04 15.54 -4.02
C ALA A 104 11.22 16.34 -5.32
N SER A 105 12.44 16.70 -5.70
CA SER A 105 12.75 17.52 -6.90
C SER A 105 12.16 16.95 -8.20
N MET A 106 11.97 15.62 -8.27
CA MET A 106 11.35 14.94 -9.40
C MET A 106 9.84 15.23 -9.54
N ALA A 107 9.19 15.78 -8.51
CA ALA A 107 7.76 16.10 -8.57
C ALA A 107 7.42 17.09 -9.70
N LYS A 108 8.36 17.98 -10.06
CA LYS A 108 8.19 18.93 -11.19
C LYS A 108 7.98 18.24 -12.54
N ASP A 109 8.50 17.02 -12.69
CA ASP A 109 8.46 16.24 -13.93
C ASP A 109 7.43 15.10 -13.88
N ALA A 110 6.79 14.88 -12.72
CA ALA A 110 5.80 13.85 -12.52
C ALA A 110 4.38 14.33 -12.85
N PRO A 111 3.46 13.45 -13.29
CA PRO A 111 2.06 13.78 -13.53
C PRO A 111 1.22 13.83 -12.26
N LEU A 112 1.69 13.27 -11.15
CA LEU A 112 0.92 13.08 -9.93
C LEU A 112 1.81 13.10 -8.68
N ALA A 113 1.33 13.73 -7.63
CA ALA A 113 1.78 13.46 -6.26
C ALA A 113 0.57 13.19 -5.35
N ILE A 114 0.74 12.29 -4.39
CA ILE A 114 -0.20 12.09 -3.28
C ILE A 114 0.54 12.49 -2.00
N VAL A 115 -0.09 13.34 -1.20
CA VAL A 115 0.44 13.79 0.10
C VAL A 115 -0.44 13.22 1.21
N PRO A 116 -0.06 12.08 1.82
CA PRO A 116 -0.72 11.58 3.01
C PRO A 116 -0.50 12.55 4.17
N CYS A 117 -1.60 12.93 4.83
CA CYS A 117 -1.61 13.82 5.99
C CYS A 117 -2.23 13.08 7.18
N GLY A 118 -1.63 13.24 8.36
CA GLY A 118 -2.25 12.81 9.62
C GLY A 118 -3.34 13.78 10.03
N ASP A 119 -4.54 13.27 10.28
CA ASP A 119 -5.66 14.04 10.80
C ASP A 119 -5.65 13.99 12.34
N MET A 120 -5.16 15.05 12.94
CA MET A 120 -5.04 15.17 14.40
C MET A 120 -6.40 15.33 15.10
N SER A 121 -7.47 15.66 14.36
CA SER A 121 -8.83 15.71 14.92
C SER A 121 -9.41 14.34 15.27
N LYS A 122 -8.75 13.27 14.85
CA LYS A 122 -9.10 11.88 15.18
C LYS A 122 -8.71 11.47 16.62
N TYR A 123 -7.98 12.33 17.35
CA TYR A 123 -7.51 12.05 18.70
C TYR A 123 -8.10 13.04 19.70
N GLU A 124 -8.57 12.51 20.83
CA GLU A 124 -9.08 13.30 21.93
C GLU A 124 -7.96 13.80 22.85
N GLU A 125 -8.28 14.73 23.73
CA GLU A 125 -7.38 15.18 24.77
C GLU A 125 -7.04 14.01 25.72
N GLY A 126 -5.75 13.82 26.01
CA GLY A 126 -5.25 12.70 26.83
C GLY A 126 -4.94 11.42 26.04
N GLU A 127 -5.21 11.35 24.73
CA GLU A 127 -4.85 10.21 23.87
C GLU A 127 -3.42 10.30 23.26
N ASP A 128 -2.49 10.97 23.91
CA ASP A 128 -1.13 11.19 23.36
C ASP A 128 -0.40 9.90 23.00
N GLY A 129 -0.61 8.83 23.77
CA GLY A 129 -0.08 7.51 23.46
C GLY A 129 -0.61 6.95 22.14
N LEU A 130 -1.91 7.07 21.88
CA LEU A 130 -2.53 6.66 20.61
C LEU A 130 -2.14 7.59 19.47
N ARG A 131 -2.09 8.89 19.73
CA ARG A 131 -1.63 9.90 18.76
C ARG A 131 -0.22 9.57 18.26
N GLY A 132 0.66 9.01 19.09
CA GLY A 132 2.01 8.62 18.70
C GLY A 132 2.07 7.59 17.55
N PHE A 133 0.98 6.88 17.24
CA PHE A 133 0.93 5.88 16.17
C PHE A 133 0.62 6.45 14.78
N TRP A 134 0.12 7.68 14.64
CA TRP A 134 -0.26 8.21 13.34
C TRP A 134 0.85 8.14 12.26
N PRO A 135 2.15 8.33 12.56
CA PRO A 135 3.18 8.17 11.53
C PRO A 135 3.35 6.72 11.07
N GLN A 136 3.13 5.75 11.97
CA GLN A 136 3.15 4.32 11.63
C GLN A 136 1.96 3.97 10.76
N ASP A 137 0.76 4.44 11.11
CA ASP A 137 -0.46 4.26 10.33
C ASP A 137 -0.30 4.81 8.90
N LEU A 138 0.25 6.03 8.77
CA LEU A 138 0.49 6.63 7.47
C LEU A 138 1.65 5.98 6.70
N SER A 139 2.59 5.35 7.39
CA SER A 139 3.62 4.53 6.74
C SER A 139 3.01 3.31 6.06
N ALA A 140 2.06 2.65 6.71
CA ALA A 140 1.33 1.53 6.13
C ALA A 140 0.49 1.97 4.91
N VAL A 141 -0.22 3.09 5.01
CA VAL A 141 -0.94 3.72 3.87
C VAL A 141 0.00 3.98 2.71
N THR A 142 1.15 4.59 2.99
CA THR A 142 2.14 4.97 1.97
C THR A 142 2.69 3.73 1.27
N GLU A 143 3.09 2.69 2.02
CA GLU A 143 3.63 1.47 1.40
C GLU A 143 2.58 0.74 0.57
N ASN A 144 1.31 0.68 1.01
CA ASN A 144 0.23 0.13 0.20
C ASN A 144 0.09 0.87 -1.14
N ILE A 145 0.17 2.21 -1.15
CA ILE A 145 0.13 3.02 -2.39
C ILE A 145 1.34 2.69 -3.28
N LEU A 146 2.55 2.57 -2.71
CA LEU A 146 3.76 2.25 -3.46
C LEU A 146 3.70 0.87 -4.11
N LEU A 147 3.22 -0.14 -3.37
CA LEU A 147 3.05 -1.51 -3.86
C LEU A 147 1.97 -1.58 -4.95
N GLN A 148 0.85 -0.87 -4.76
CA GLN A 148 -0.22 -0.82 -5.74
C GLN A 148 0.23 -0.09 -7.02
N ALA A 149 0.97 1.00 -6.90
CA ALA A 149 1.54 1.71 -8.04
C ALA A 149 2.43 0.77 -8.86
N HIS A 150 3.32 0.03 -8.18
CA HIS A 150 4.20 -0.94 -8.83
C HIS A 150 3.44 -2.05 -9.55
N ALA A 151 2.43 -2.64 -8.91
CA ALA A 151 1.57 -3.66 -9.50
C ALA A 151 0.80 -3.17 -10.75
N MET A 152 0.57 -1.86 -10.85
CA MET A 152 -0.08 -1.21 -12.01
C MET A 152 0.91 -0.78 -13.09
N GLY A 153 2.21 -1.10 -12.97
CA GLY A 153 3.26 -0.65 -13.88
C GLY A 153 3.62 0.84 -13.73
N LEU A 154 3.17 1.49 -12.66
CA LEU A 154 3.56 2.86 -12.31
C LEU A 154 4.84 2.83 -11.47
N GLY A 155 5.65 3.87 -11.63
CA GLY A 155 6.77 4.16 -10.76
C GLY A 155 6.37 5.11 -9.65
N ALA A 156 6.86 4.88 -8.42
CA ALA A 156 6.60 5.78 -7.31
C ALA A 156 7.82 5.92 -6.40
N VAL A 157 7.88 7.03 -5.65
CA VAL A 157 8.89 7.25 -4.61
C VAL A 157 8.28 7.95 -3.42
N TRP A 158 8.64 7.49 -2.23
CA TRP A 158 8.35 8.13 -0.96
C TRP A 158 9.42 9.18 -0.66
N THR A 159 9.02 10.43 -0.43
CA THR A 159 9.89 11.52 0.02
C THR A 159 9.38 12.07 1.35
N GLY A 160 10.24 12.08 2.37
CA GLY A 160 9.85 12.48 3.73
C GLY A 160 9.58 13.97 3.88
N THR A 161 8.46 14.31 4.51
CA THR A 161 8.10 15.66 4.93
C THR A 161 8.18 15.76 6.46
N TYR A 162 7.43 14.95 7.19
CA TYR A 162 7.54 14.76 8.63
C TYR A 162 8.80 13.88 8.95
N PRO A 163 9.51 14.07 10.07
CA PRO A 163 9.20 14.96 11.20
C PRO A 163 9.79 16.39 11.08
N SER A 164 10.29 16.82 9.92
CA SER A 164 10.84 18.17 9.76
C SER A 164 9.73 19.21 9.87
N GLU A 165 9.76 19.98 10.97
CA GLU A 165 8.74 21.01 11.23
C GLU A 165 8.69 22.08 10.13
N GLU A 166 9.84 22.51 9.66
CA GLU A 166 9.95 23.44 8.54
C GLU A 166 9.24 22.91 7.28
N ARG A 167 9.49 21.64 6.91
CA ARG A 167 8.91 21.04 5.70
C ARG A 167 7.41 20.83 5.79
N TYR A 168 6.91 20.26 6.91
CA TYR A 168 5.48 20.00 6.99
C TYR A 168 4.68 21.29 7.13
N LYS A 169 5.20 22.33 7.80
CA LYS A 169 4.56 23.64 7.85
C LYS A 169 4.52 24.32 6.48
N ALA A 170 5.65 24.31 5.75
CA ALA A 170 5.71 24.85 4.40
C ALA A 170 4.74 24.10 3.44
N MET A 171 4.67 22.77 3.54
CA MET A 171 3.73 21.96 2.76
C MET A 171 2.27 22.26 3.13
N SER A 172 1.95 22.42 4.42
CA SER A 172 0.61 22.80 4.88
C SER A 172 0.18 24.15 4.33
N GLN A 173 1.08 25.14 4.32
CA GLN A 173 0.83 26.46 3.77
C GLN A 173 0.62 26.40 2.23
N LEU A 174 1.48 25.68 1.51
CA LEU A 174 1.38 25.52 0.07
C LEU A 174 0.04 24.89 -0.33
N LEU A 175 -0.36 23.82 0.34
CA LEU A 175 -1.59 23.08 0.06
C LEU A 175 -2.82 23.67 0.76
N ARG A 176 -2.67 24.76 1.53
CA ARG A 176 -3.73 25.43 2.31
C ARG A 176 -4.51 24.47 3.19
N LEU A 177 -3.78 23.59 3.89
CA LEU A 177 -4.40 22.58 4.73
C LEU A 177 -4.96 23.21 6.03
N PRO A 178 -6.07 22.67 6.55
CA PRO A 178 -6.55 23.05 7.87
C PRO A 178 -5.54 22.61 8.96
N ALA A 179 -5.58 23.29 10.12
CA ALA A 179 -4.57 23.13 11.18
C ALA A 179 -4.49 21.71 11.78
N ASN A 180 -5.56 20.91 11.66
CA ASN A 180 -5.57 19.52 12.13
C ASN A 180 -4.88 18.54 11.17
N LEU A 181 -4.55 18.93 9.95
CA LEU A 181 -3.87 18.06 8.99
C LEU A 181 -2.37 18.30 8.98
N VAL A 182 -1.59 17.26 9.27
CA VAL A 182 -0.14 17.30 9.30
C VAL A 182 0.43 16.48 8.13
N PRO A 183 1.06 17.10 7.11
CA PRO A 183 1.69 16.39 6.01
C PRO A 183 2.77 15.41 6.49
N PHE A 184 2.63 14.15 6.11
CA PHE A 184 3.55 13.09 6.50
C PHE A 184 4.68 12.89 5.50
N CYS A 185 4.33 12.72 4.25
CA CYS A 185 5.29 12.53 3.17
C CYS A 185 4.69 13.00 1.84
N THR A 186 5.49 12.97 0.79
CA THR A 186 5.02 13.14 -0.59
C THR A 186 5.34 11.88 -1.37
N ILE A 187 4.33 11.24 -1.95
CA ILE A 187 4.46 10.12 -2.87
C ILE A 187 4.40 10.69 -4.28
N VAL A 188 5.54 10.71 -4.98
CA VAL A 188 5.59 11.16 -6.38
C VAL A 188 5.38 9.96 -7.28
N ILE A 189 4.46 10.04 -8.25
CA ILE A 189 3.98 8.91 -9.05
C ILE A 189 3.92 9.29 -10.53
N GLY A 190 4.33 8.35 -11.39
CA GLY A 190 4.26 8.49 -12.85
C GLY A 190 4.61 7.19 -13.56
N TYR A 191 4.52 7.14 -14.87
CA TYR A 191 5.06 6.03 -15.63
C TYR A 191 6.58 6.09 -15.62
N PRO A 192 7.29 5.00 -15.25
CA PRO A 192 8.75 5.02 -15.12
C PRO A 192 9.42 5.27 -16.47
N LYS A 193 10.48 6.08 -16.47
CA LYS A 193 11.36 6.26 -17.63
C LYS A 193 12.58 5.36 -17.47
N GLY A 194 12.73 4.40 -18.38
CA GLY A 194 13.80 3.41 -18.35
C GLY A 194 13.59 2.29 -17.31
N ASP A 195 14.52 1.36 -17.30
CA ASP A 195 14.49 0.19 -16.43
C ASP A 195 14.89 0.54 -15.01
N GLN A 196 14.12 0.03 -14.05
CA GLN A 196 14.37 0.22 -12.64
C GLN A 196 14.91 -1.07 -12.04
N GLN A 197 16.03 -0.97 -11.34
CA GLN A 197 16.64 -2.13 -10.69
C GLN A 197 16.30 -2.16 -9.21
N PRO A 198 15.63 -3.23 -8.70
CA PRO A 198 15.39 -3.41 -7.27
C PRO A 198 16.74 -3.63 -6.56
N LYS A 199 16.77 -3.28 -5.26
CA LYS A 199 17.95 -3.49 -4.41
C LYS A 199 17.73 -4.71 -3.55
N ASP A 200 18.65 -5.66 -3.59
CA ASP A 200 18.71 -6.70 -2.57
C ASP A 200 19.12 -6.05 -1.24
N LYS A 201 18.28 -6.25 -0.22
CA LYS A 201 18.46 -5.69 1.13
C LYS A 201 18.48 -6.79 2.19
N TRP A 202 18.46 -8.07 1.77
CA TRP A 202 18.51 -9.17 2.72
C TRP A 202 19.83 -9.14 3.49
N ASP A 203 19.72 -9.22 4.79
CA ASP A 203 20.86 -9.24 5.71
C ASP A 203 20.48 -10.11 6.91
N GLU A 204 20.99 -11.34 6.93
CA GLU A 204 20.69 -12.33 7.96
C GLU A 204 21.10 -11.86 9.36
N SER A 205 22.12 -11.00 9.47
CA SER A 205 22.59 -10.46 10.75
C SER A 205 21.55 -9.58 11.46
N LYS A 206 20.51 -9.15 10.74
CA LYS A 206 19.36 -8.35 11.26
C LYS A 206 18.19 -9.21 11.70
N VAL A 207 18.33 -10.53 11.66
CA VAL A 207 17.30 -11.48 12.09
C VAL A 207 17.77 -12.22 13.32
N THR A 208 16.97 -12.22 14.37
CA THR A 208 17.27 -12.93 15.61
C THR A 208 16.06 -13.79 15.99
N TYR A 209 16.33 -15.07 16.25
CA TYR A 209 15.33 -16.02 16.70
C TYR A 209 15.46 -16.21 18.21
N ASP A 210 14.34 -16.22 18.93
CA ASP A 210 14.26 -16.62 20.35
C ASP A 210 15.24 -15.87 21.28
N MET A 211 15.27 -14.55 21.22
CA MET A 211 16.10 -13.75 22.13
C MET A 211 15.80 -14.08 23.59
N GLY A 212 16.84 -14.40 24.36
CA GLY A 212 16.74 -14.64 25.81
C GLY A 212 16.72 -16.13 26.22
N LYS A 213 17.06 -17.06 25.32
CA LYS A 213 17.37 -18.45 25.67
C LYS A 213 18.86 -18.62 25.98
#